data_05a2020a1c24f227b05b62a2fd6ff005
#
_entry.id   05a2020a1c24f227b05b62a2fd6ff005
#
_cell.length_a   1.000
_cell.length_b   1.000
_cell.length_c   1.000
_cell.angle_alpha   90.00
_cell.angle_beta   90.00
_cell.angle_gamma   90.00
#
_symmetry.space_group_name_H-M   'P 1'
#
loop_
_entity.id
_entity.type
_entity.pdbx_description
1 polymer ?
#
loop_
_entity_poly.entity_id
_entity_poly.type
_entity_poly.pdbx_seq_one_letter_code
_entity_poly.pdbx_strand_id
1 'polypeptide(L)'
;MLKGVNHIGIAVKSLDEAIKAYGDGLGGKVDHEIHRSADMAARMVAVGETKLEFMEPAGSGGVIAKFLESRGEGIHHICIEVDDIVKAIKDLSDKGYRMIDKEPRQGLEGKVAFVHPKSMSGVLVELVETPKH
;
A
#
# COMPACT_ATOMS: atom_id res chain seq x y z
N MET A 1 0.73 -11.15 -15.20
CA MET A 1 -0.74 -10.98 -15.23
C MET A 1 -1.24 -10.44 -13.91
N LEU A 2 -2.20 -9.53 -13.97
CA LEU A 2 -2.80 -8.94 -12.77
C LEU A 2 -3.82 -9.90 -12.17
N LYS A 3 -3.78 -10.07 -10.85
CA LYS A 3 -4.69 -10.98 -10.12
C LYS A 3 -5.81 -10.23 -9.39
N GLY A 4 -5.61 -8.95 -9.11
CA GLY A 4 -6.61 -8.14 -8.43
C GLY A 4 -5.99 -7.02 -7.63
N VAL A 5 -6.83 -6.22 -6.98
CA VAL A 5 -6.38 -5.19 -6.06
C VAL A 5 -6.22 -5.81 -4.68
N ASN A 6 -4.98 -5.87 -4.19
CA ASN A 6 -4.68 -6.44 -2.87
C ASN A 6 -5.13 -5.51 -1.75
N HIS A 7 -4.70 -4.24 -1.83
CA HIS A 7 -5.11 -3.25 -0.84
C HIS A 7 -4.99 -1.84 -1.39
N ILE A 8 -5.62 -0.92 -0.67
CA ILE A 8 -5.53 0.52 -0.91
C ILE A 8 -4.90 1.12 0.34
N GLY A 9 -3.76 1.80 0.18
CA GLY A 9 -3.06 2.45 1.28
C GLY A 9 -3.60 3.85 1.52
N ILE A 10 -3.95 4.16 2.75
CA ILE A 10 -4.57 5.43 3.14
C ILE A 10 -3.77 6.03 4.29
N ALA A 11 -3.29 7.25 4.09
CA ALA A 11 -2.56 7.99 5.11
C ALA A 11 -3.54 8.73 6.01
N VAL A 12 -3.42 8.54 7.32
CA VAL A 12 -4.32 9.14 8.30
C VAL A 12 -3.53 9.76 9.45
N LYS A 13 -4.11 10.77 10.07
CA LYS A 13 -3.52 11.40 11.26
C LYS A 13 -3.72 10.55 12.51
N SER A 14 -4.86 9.87 12.59
CA SER A 14 -5.21 9.02 13.73
C SER A 14 -5.68 7.66 13.24
N LEU A 15 -4.91 6.64 13.56
CA LEU A 15 -5.26 5.27 13.25
C LEU A 15 -6.54 4.86 13.97
N ASP A 16 -6.67 5.23 15.24
CA ASP A 16 -7.86 4.89 16.03
C ASP A 16 -9.14 5.47 15.44
N GLU A 17 -9.11 6.71 14.99
CA GLU A 17 -10.27 7.34 14.37
C GLU A 17 -10.64 6.69 13.04
N ALA A 18 -9.64 6.34 12.22
CA ALA A 18 -9.87 5.65 10.96
C ALA A 18 -10.49 4.28 11.19
N ILE A 19 -9.94 3.50 12.12
CA ILE A 19 -10.44 2.17 12.45
C ILE A 19 -11.88 2.24 12.98
N LYS A 20 -12.19 3.24 13.78
CA LYS A 20 -13.55 3.46 14.26
C LYS A 20 -14.53 3.75 13.10
N ALA A 21 -14.14 4.63 12.19
CA ALA A 21 -15.01 5.00 11.06
C ALA A 21 -15.28 3.83 10.13
N TYR A 22 -14.24 3.10 9.76
CA TYR A 22 -14.35 2.03 8.77
C TYR A 22 -14.73 0.69 9.41
N GLY A 23 -14.41 0.47 10.66
CA GLY A 23 -14.83 -0.71 11.41
C GLY A 23 -16.22 -0.55 11.98
N ASP A 24 -16.39 0.29 13.00
CA ASP A 24 -17.70 0.51 13.64
C ASP A 24 -18.67 1.19 12.69
N GLY A 25 -18.24 2.23 11.99
CA GLY A 25 -19.10 3.02 11.11
C GLY A 25 -19.59 2.25 9.91
N LEU A 26 -18.68 1.71 9.10
CA LEU A 26 -19.01 1.01 7.86
C LEU A 26 -19.19 -0.50 8.04
N GLY A 27 -18.81 -1.05 9.17
CA GLY A 27 -18.89 -2.49 9.41
C GLY A 27 -17.80 -3.31 8.76
N GLY A 28 -16.68 -2.69 8.41
CA GLY A 28 -15.52 -3.40 7.88
C GLY A 28 -14.90 -4.34 8.91
N LYS A 29 -14.25 -5.39 8.44
CA LYS A 29 -13.60 -6.35 9.32
C LYS A 29 -12.20 -5.90 9.67
N VAL A 30 -12.01 -5.47 10.90
CA VAL A 30 -10.73 -4.95 11.39
C VAL A 30 -9.77 -6.10 11.71
N ASP A 31 -8.55 -6.04 11.18
CA ASP A 31 -7.49 -6.98 11.54
C ASP A 31 -7.01 -6.65 12.95
N HIS A 32 -6.79 -7.67 13.77
CA HIS A 32 -6.30 -7.49 15.14
C HIS A 32 -4.87 -6.98 15.19
N GLU A 33 -4.07 -7.27 14.17
CA GLU A 33 -2.65 -6.96 14.17
C GLU A 33 -2.39 -5.52 13.75
N ILE A 34 -1.56 -4.81 14.54
CA ILE A 34 -1.04 -3.50 14.18
C ILE A 34 0.43 -3.70 13.79
N HIS A 35 0.76 -3.33 12.56
CA HIS A 35 2.12 -3.45 12.05
C HIS A 35 2.86 -2.15 12.34
N ARG A 36 3.93 -2.23 13.15
CA ARG A 36 4.70 -1.06 13.54
C ARG A 36 6.10 -1.11 12.94
N SER A 37 6.56 0.04 12.46
CA SER A 37 7.94 0.24 12.03
C SER A 37 8.47 1.50 12.69
N ALA A 38 9.72 1.88 12.37
CA ALA A 38 10.30 3.11 12.90
C ALA A 38 9.51 4.36 12.48
N ASP A 39 8.87 4.31 11.30
CA ASP A 39 8.27 5.49 10.67
C ASP A 39 6.75 5.53 10.74
N MET A 40 6.08 4.41 10.99
CA MET A 40 4.62 4.36 10.94
C MET A 40 4.02 3.19 11.70
N ALA A 41 2.72 3.30 11.96
CA ALA A 41 1.89 2.18 12.40
C ALA A 41 0.80 1.97 11.33
N ALA A 42 0.54 0.71 10.99
CA ALA A 42 -0.45 0.36 9.98
C ALA A 42 -1.41 -0.70 10.49
N ARG A 43 -2.65 -0.60 10.08
CA ARG A 43 -3.68 -1.59 10.42
C ARG A 43 -4.62 -1.76 9.24
N MET A 44 -5.04 -3.01 9.01
CA MET A 44 -5.87 -3.36 7.86
C MET A 44 -7.35 -3.48 8.26
N VAL A 45 -8.22 -3.08 7.33
CA VAL A 45 -9.66 -3.35 7.42
C VAL A 45 -10.06 -4.06 6.14
N ALA A 46 -10.60 -5.27 6.25
CA ALA A 46 -11.03 -6.03 5.08
C ALA A 46 -12.39 -5.53 4.59
N VAL A 47 -12.49 -5.32 3.28
CA VAL A 47 -13.72 -4.97 2.58
C VAL A 47 -13.86 -5.97 1.44
N GLY A 48 -14.60 -7.05 1.68
CA GLY A 48 -14.61 -8.17 0.74
C GLY A 48 -13.21 -8.77 0.62
N GLU A 49 -12.74 -8.93 -0.60
CA GLU A 49 -11.40 -9.49 -0.87
C GLU A 49 -10.31 -8.42 -0.92
N THR A 50 -10.68 -7.16 -0.87
CA THR A 50 -9.74 -6.04 -0.87
C THR A 50 -9.57 -5.53 0.56
N LYS A 51 -8.37 -5.08 0.90
CA LYS A 51 -8.08 -4.51 2.21
C LYS A 51 -7.84 -3.01 2.10
N LEU A 52 -8.20 -2.28 3.13
CA LEU A 52 -7.80 -0.89 3.30
C LEU A 52 -6.68 -0.90 4.33
N GLU A 53 -5.53 -0.37 3.94
CA GLU A 53 -4.38 -0.25 4.85
C GLU A 53 -4.31 1.18 5.36
N PHE A 54 -4.60 1.36 6.64
CA PHE A 54 -4.50 2.69 7.25
C PHE A 54 -3.12 2.85 7.87
N MET A 55 -2.47 3.96 7.55
CA MET A 55 -1.09 4.23 7.98
C MET A 55 -1.03 5.55 8.72
N GLU A 56 -0.57 5.50 9.98
CA GLU A 56 -0.37 6.67 10.82
C GLU A 56 1.13 6.89 11.01
N PRO A 57 1.63 8.14 10.93
CA PRO A 57 3.06 8.35 11.12
C PRO A 57 3.48 8.13 12.57
N ALA A 58 4.70 7.61 12.75
CA ALA A 58 5.34 7.47 14.04
C ALA A 58 6.58 8.38 14.06
N GLY A 59 6.35 9.68 14.16
CA GLY A 59 7.41 10.67 14.07
C GLY A 59 7.24 11.57 12.85
N SER A 60 8.24 12.39 12.54
CA SER A 60 8.11 13.45 11.54
C SER A 60 8.88 13.22 10.24
N GLY A 61 9.75 12.22 10.18
CA GLY A 61 10.68 12.05 9.05
C GLY A 61 10.29 11.03 8.00
N GLY A 62 9.27 10.22 8.24
CA GLY A 62 8.91 9.12 7.35
C GLY A 62 8.04 9.53 6.17
N VAL A 63 7.81 8.58 5.28
CA VAL A 63 7.05 8.78 4.04
C VAL A 63 5.62 9.24 4.33
N ILE A 64 4.96 8.62 5.30
CA ILE A 64 3.57 8.96 5.63
C ILE A 64 3.47 10.33 6.29
N ALA A 65 4.41 10.66 7.19
CA ALA A 65 4.45 12.00 7.79
C ALA A 65 4.60 13.08 6.71
N LYS A 66 5.50 12.88 5.76
CA LYS A 66 5.71 13.81 4.65
C LYS A 66 4.50 13.92 3.72
N PHE A 67 3.85 12.80 3.47
CA PHE A 67 2.62 12.78 2.66
C PHE A 67 1.51 13.61 3.32
N LEU A 68 1.28 13.40 4.61
CA LEU A 68 0.27 14.15 5.36
C LEU A 68 0.58 15.65 5.38
N GLU A 69 1.84 16.00 5.55
CA GLU A 69 2.28 17.40 5.57
C GLU A 69 2.01 18.08 4.23
N SER A 70 2.28 17.42 3.11
CA SER A 70 2.14 18.01 1.79
C SER A 70 0.75 17.88 1.19
N ARG A 71 0.00 16.82 1.49
CA ARG A 71 -1.29 16.51 0.86
C ARG A 71 -2.46 16.34 1.81
N GLY A 72 -2.21 16.18 3.12
CA GLY A 72 -3.26 15.86 4.09
C GLY A 72 -3.65 14.39 4.04
N GLU A 73 -4.74 14.06 4.72
CA GLU A 73 -5.25 12.67 4.75
C GLU A 73 -5.81 12.25 3.40
N GLY A 74 -5.60 11.00 3.04
CA GLY A 74 -6.15 10.47 1.81
C GLY A 74 -5.42 9.23 1.31
N ILE A 75 -5.80 8.79 0.12
CA ILE A 75 -5.20 7.61 -0.52
C ILE A 75 -3.73 7.91 -0.86
N HIS A 76 -2.85 7.04 -0.38
CA HIS A 76 -1.41 7.13 -0.62
C HIS A 76 -0.98 6.26 -1.79
N HIS A 77 -1.48 5.04 -1.87
CA HIS A 77 -1.12 4.11 -2.95
C HIS A 77 -2.20 3.05 -3.17
N ILE A 78 -2.09 2.39 -4.32
CA ILE A 78 -2.91 1.22 -4.64
C ILE A 78 -1.96 0.05 -4.84
N CYS A 79 -2.24 -1.08 -4.20
CA CYS A 79 -1.43 -2.29 -4.35
C CYS A 79 -2.16 -3.30 -5.22
N ILE A 80 -1.52 -3.70 -6.30
CA ILE A 80 -2.07 -4.67 -7.25
C ILE A 80 -1.28 -5.97 -7.14
N GLU A 81 -2.00 -7.07 -6.99
CA GLU A 81 -1.38 -8.38 -6.94
C GLU A 81 -1.08 -8.89 -8.34
N VAL A 82 0.14 -9.41 -8.51
CA VAL A 82 0.61 -10.01 -9.76
C VAL A 82 1.03 -11.46 -9.52
N ASP A 83 1.04 -12.25 -10.57
CA ASP A 83 1.46 -13.67 -10.47
C ASP A 83 2.98 -13.83 -10.47
N ASP A 84 3.72 -12.92 -11.10
CA ASP A 84 5.18 -12.98 -11.21
C ASP A 84 5.73 -11.54 -11.19
N ILE A 85 6.22 -11.11 -10.05
CA ILE A 85 6.66 -9.72 -9.88
C ILE A 85 7.97 -9.41 -10.65
N VAL A 86 8.86 -10.38 -10.76
CA VAL A 86 10.11 -10.19 -11.52
C VAL A 86 9.78 -9.94 -12.98
N LYS A 87 8.87 -10.73 -13.53
CA LYS A 87 8.41 -10.56 -14.91
C LYS A 87 7.68 -9.24 -15.10
N ALA A 88 6.83 -8.86 -14.15
CA ALA A 88 6.08 -7.60 -14.21
C ALA A 88 7.03 -6.40 -14.24
N ILE A 89 8.04 -6.38 -13.39
CA ILE A 89 9.04 -5.32 -13.35
C ILE A 89 9.79 -5.23 -14.69
N LYS A 90 10.20 -6.38 -15.21
CA LYS A 90 10.92 -6.44 -16.48
C LYS A 90 10.05 -5.93 -17.64
N ASP A 91 8.83 -6.40 -17.73
CA ASP A 91 7.90 -5.99 -18.80
C ASP A 91 7.64 -4.49 -18.77
N LEU A 92 7.41 -3.92 -17.58
CA LEU A 92 7.18 -2.49 -17.42
C LEU A 92 8.43 -1.68 -17.81
N SER A 93 9.59 -2.12 -17.34
CA SER A 93 10.85 -1.44 -17.65
C SER A 93 11.15 -1.50 -19.14
N ASP A 94 10.95 -2.64 -19.79
CA ASP A 94 11.18 -2.82 -21.23
C ASP A 94 10.25 -1.93 -22.07
N LYS A 95 9.04 -1.68 -21.56
CA LYS A 95 8.07 -0.80 -22.24
C LYS A 95 8.28 0.69 -21.95
N GLY A 96 9.29 1.03 -21.14
CA GLY A 96 9.63 2.41 -20.84
C GLY A 96 8.92 3.01 -19.63
N TYR A 97 8.18 2.22 -18.87
CA TYR A 97 7.58 2.69 -17.63
C TYR A 97 8.63 2.77 -16.53
N ARG A 98 8.54 3.80 -15.71
CA ARG A 98 9.55 4.09 -14.70
C ARG A 98 9.26 3.35 -13.40
N MET A 99 10.16 2.46 -13.03
CA MET A 99 10.09 1.76 -11.74
C MET A 99 10.84 2.56 -10.67
N ILE A 100 10.29 2.62 -9.46
CA ILE A 100 11.02 3.08 -8.28
C ILE A 100 11.95 1.95 -7.83
N ASP A 101 11.40 0.73 -7.74
CA ASP A 101 12.17 -0.46 -7.40
C ASP A 101 12.45 -1.26 -8.65
N LYS A 102 13.71 -1.46 -8.99
CA LYS A 102 14.11 -2.27 -10.15
C LYS A 102 14.16 -3.75 -9.84
N GLU A 103 14.18 -4.08 -8.57
CA GLU A 103 14.14 -5.45 -8.06
C GLU A 103 13.11 -5.53 -6.94
N PRO A 104 12.43 -6.67 -6.77
CA PRO A 104 11.47 -6.81 -5.68
C PRO A 104 12.17 -6.85 -4.33
N ARG A 105 11.47 -6.34 -3.32
CA ARG A 105 11.91 -6.41 -1.93
C ARG A 105 10.83 -7.03 -1.07
N GLN A 106 11.20 -7.51 0.10
CA GLN A 106 10.25 -8.16 0.99
C GLN A 106 9.34 -7.13 1.65
N GLY A 107 8.02 -7.30 1.48
CA GLY A 107 6.98 -6.52 2.15
C GLY A 107 6.21 -7.38 3.14
N LEU A 108 5.14 -6.82 3.70
CA LEU A 108 4.31 -7.51 4.69
C LEU A 108 3.62 -8.75 4.14
N GLU A 109 3.11 -8.69 2.93
CA GLU A 109 2.29 -9.75 2.35
C GLU A 109 3.00 -10.55 1.26
N GLY A 110 4.23 -10.21 0.93
CA GLY A 110 5.01 -10.87 -0.10
C GLY A 110 6.06 -9.94 -0.68
N LYS A 111 6.52 -10.27 -1.87
CA LYS A 111 7.51 -9.45 -2.57
C LYS A 111 6.83 -8.25 -3.20
N VAL A 112 7.40 -7.08 -3.01
CA VAL A 112 6.81 -5.82 -3.47
C VAL A 112 7.76 -5.01 -4.33
N ALA A 113 7.20 -4.15 -5.18
CA ALA A 113 7.93 -3.15 -5.95
C ALA A 113 6.99 -2.01 -6.31
N PHE A 114 7.51 -0.78 -6.28
CA PHE A 114 6.72 0.40 -6.61
C PHE A 114 7.01 0.89 -8.02
N VAL A 115 5.94 1.27 -8.72
CA VAL A 115 6.02 1.96 -10.02
C VAL A 115 5.89 3.46 -9.78
N HIS A 116 6.73 4.26 -10.44
CA HIS A 116 6.72 5.71 -10.24
C HIS A 116 5.39 6.32 -10.68
N PRO A 117 4.82 7.25 -9.88
CA PRO A 117 3.53 7.86 -10.21
C PRO A 117 3.47 8.53 -11.59
N LYS A 118 4.58 9.08 -12.08
CA LYS A 118 4.61 9.70 -13.40
C LYS A 118 4.28 8.72 -14.53
N SER A 119 4.55 7.43 -14.33
CA SER A 119 4.22 6.40 -15.29
C SER A 119 2.83 5.82 -15.11
N MET A 120 2.15 6.16 -14.01
CA MET A 120 0.84 5.61 -13.64
C MET A 120 -0.21 6.70 -13.42
N SER A 121 -0.15 7.74 -14.24
CA SER A 121 -1.13 8.84 -14.23
C SER A 121 -1.27 9.53 -12.86
N GLY A 122 -0.17 9.66 -12.15
CA GLY A 122 -0.13 10.35 -10.86
C GLY A 122 -0.40 9.45 -9.66
N VAL A 123 -0.63 8.16 -9.86
CA VAL A 123 -0.91 7.21 -8.78
C VAL A 123 0.35 6.43 -8.43
N LEU A 124 0.69 6.37 -7.15
CA LEU A 124 1.74 5.48 -6.68
C LEU A 124 1.17 4.06 -6.67
N VAL A 125 1.70 3.20 -7.53
CA VAL A 125 1.25 1.83 -7.67
C VAL A 125 2.27 0.88 -7.05
N GLU A 126 1.82 0.08 -6.11
CA GLU A 126 2.60 -1.01 -5.53
C GLU A 126 2.20 -2.32 -6.22
N LEU A 127 3.18 -3.13 -6.59
CA LEU A 127 2.95 -4.49 -7.06
C LEU A 127 3.30 -5.44 -5.93
N VAL A 128 2.52 -6.50 -5.77
CA VAL A 128 2.82 -7.54 -4.79
C VAL A 128 2.64 -8.92 -5.40
N GLU A 129 3.60 -9.79 -5.12
CA GLU A 129 3.46 -11.22 -5.39
C GLU A 129 3.37 -11.92 -4.04
N THR A 130 2.19 -12.46 -3.74
CA THR A 130 1.97 -13.17 -2.48
C THR A 130 2.55 -14.58 -2.56
N PRO A 131 2.98 -15.16 -1.41
CA PRO A 131 3.50 -16.52 -1.42
C PRO A 131 2.46 -17.51 -1.96
N LYS A 132 2.93 -18.48 -2.72
CA LYS A 132 2.08 -19.57 -3.22
C LYS A 132 1.90 -20.62 -2.12
N HIS A 133 0.71 -21.16 -2.03
CA HIS A 133 0.37 -22.21 -1.07
C HIS A 133 0.35 -23.57 -1.75
#